data_3ca8b40b2ced6644cec26f3677626220
#
_entry.id   3ca8b40b2ced6644cec26f3677626220
#
_cell.length_a   1.000
_cell.length_b   1.000
_cell.length_c   1.000
_cell.angle_alpha   90.00
_cell.angle_beta   90.00
_cell.angle_gamma   90.00
#
_symmetry.space_group_name_H-M   'P 1'
#
loop_
_entity.id
_entity.type
_entity.pdbx_description
1 polymer ?
#
loop_
_entity_poly.entity_id
_entity_poly.type
_entity_poly.pdbx_seq_one_letter_code
_entity_poly.pdbx_strand_id
1 'polypeptide(L)'
;MNKNSTDVVITCALRTPIGRYRGSLKNFDATTLGSLTIKELINKSKLDVNEIDEVIMGHVLTSGLGQNPARQASINAGIPVSKPAHIVNQVCGSGMRSVISGFQSIKLGQNQIVISGGQ
;
A
#
# COMPACT_ATOMS: atom_id res chain seq x y z
N MET A 1 -4.70 30.04 -0.59
CA MET A 1 -3.92 28.88 -0.08
C MET A 1 -2.74 29.39 0.72
N ASN A 2 -2.69 29.09 2.00
CA ASN A 2 -1.57 29.47 2.85
C ASN A 2 -0.33 28.69 2.36
N LYS A 3 0.75 29.39 2.00
CA LYS A 3 2.00 28.80 1.51
C LYS A 3 2.74 27.91 2.53
N ASN A 4 2.22 27.75 3.72
CA ASN A 4 2.76 26.94 4.82
C ASN A 4 1.82 25.77 5.20
N SER A 5 0.93 25.35 4.31
CA SER A 5 0.07 24.19 4.58
C SER A 5 0.93 22.93 4.62
N THR A 6 0.98 22.29 5.80
CA THR A 6 1.55 20.97 6.03
C THR A 6 0.48 19.88 5.90
N ASP A 7 -0.52 20.12 5.05
CA ASP A 7 -1.61 19.18 4.86
C ASP A 7 -1.14 17.94 4.12
N VAL A 8 -1.48 16.79 4.67
CA VAL A 8 -1.29 15.50 4.00
C VAL A 8 -2.54 15.22 3.17
N VAL A 9 -2.34 14.89 1.91
CA VAL A 9 -3.43 14.68 0.96
C VAL A 9 -3.36 13.28 0.35
N ILE A 10 -4.51 12.76 -0.07
CA ILE A 10 -4.60 11.54 -0.87
C ILE A 10 -4.72 11.96 -2.33
N THR A 11 -3.75 11.60 -3.15
CA THR A 11 -3.68 12.01 -4.56
C THR A 11 -4.22 10.97 -5.52
N CYS A 12 -4.22 9.70 -5.13
CA CYS A 12 -4.72 8.61 -5.96
C CYS A 12 -5.26 7.48 -5.09
N ALA A 13 -6.34 6.84 -5.53
CA ALA A 13 -6.92 5.69 -4.86
C ALA A 13 -7.43 4.69 -5.89
N LEU A 14 -7.09 3.42 -5.69
CA LEU A 14 -7.51 2.30 -6.53
C LEU A 14 -7.87 1.08 -5.68
N ARG A 15 -8.64 0.19 -6.24
CA ARG A 15 -8.95 -1.12 -5.65
C ARG A 15 -9.18 -2.17 -6.73
N THR A 16 -8.98 -3.42 -6.38
CA THR A 16 -9.46 -4.55 -7.19
C THR A 16 -10.97 -4.68 -7.09
N PRO A 17 -11.63 -5.38 -8.03
CA PRO A 17 -13.00 -5.84 -7.81
C PRO A 17 -13.11 -6.67 -6.53
N ILE A 18 -14.29 -6.65 -5.91
CA ILE A 18 -14.62 -7.59 -4.83
C ILE A 18 -15.16 -8.84 -5.49
N GLY A 19 -14.40 -9.93 -5.38
CA GLY A 19 -14.79 -11.22 -5.90
C GLY A 19 -15.74 -11.98 -4.96
N ARG A 20 -16.49 -12.91 -5.54
CA ARG A 20 -17.26 -13.89 -4.77
C ARG A 20 -16.31 -14.95 -4.19
N TYR A 21 -16.64 -15.50 -3.02
CA TYR A 21 -15.90 -16.61 -2.43
C TYR A 21 -15.70 -17.75 -3.44
N ARG A 22 -14.44 -18.18 -3.63
CA ARG A 22 -14.02 -19.13 -4.65
C ARG A 22 -14.42 -18.74 -6.09
N GLY A 23 -14.60 -17.47 -6.35
CA GLY A 23 -14.96 -16.92 -7.65
C GLY A 23 -13.74 -16.60 -8.53
N SER A 24 -13.86 -15.56 -9.33
CA SER A 24 -12.86 -15.18 -10.36
C SER A 24 -11.47 -14.86 -9.81
N LEU A 25 -11.36 -14.43 -8.55
CA LEU A 25 -10.08 -14.09 -7.92
C LEU A 25 -9.44 -15.26 -7.15
N LYS A 26 -10.02 -16.45 -7.17
CA LYS A 26 -9.57 -17.61 -6.36
C LYS A 26 -8.13 -18.06 -6.59
N ASN A 27 -7.56 -17.75 -7.76
CA ASN A 27 -6.20 -18.15 -8.13
C ASN A 27 -5.14 -17.07 -7.82
N PHE A 28 -5.56 -15.96 -7.25
CA PHE A 28 -4.66 -14.88 -6.84
C PHE A 28 -4.46 -14.92 -5.34
N ASP A 29 -3.22 -14.85 -4.91
CA ASP A 29 -2.91 -14.57 -3.52
C ASP A 29 -3.00 -13.06 -3.21
N ALA A 30 -2.99 -12.73 -1.92
CA ALA A 30 -3.10 -11.35 -1.47
C ALA A 30 -1.94 -10.47 -1.98
N THR A 31 -0.72 -11.01 -2.01
CA THR A 31 0.46 -10.25 -2.47
C THR A 31 0.40 -9.93 -3.95
N THR A 32 -0.14 -10.85 -4.76
CA THR A 32 -0.36 -10.63 -6.20
C THR A 32 -1.41 -9.53 -6.41
N LEU A 33 -2.55 -9.58 -5.73
CA LEU A 33 -3.58 -8.55 -5.83
C LEU A 33 -3.06 -7.18 -5.35
N GLY A 34 -2.32 -7.17 -4.23
CA GLY A 34 -1.67 -5.97 -3.72
C GLY A 34 -0.68 -5.38 -4.72
N SER A 35 0.18 -6.20 -5.31
CA SER A 35 1.18 -5.74 -6.27
C SER A 35 0.56 -5.17 -7.55
N LEU A 36 -0.48 -5.80 -8.07
CA LEU A 36 -1.21 -5.32 -9.26
C LEU A 36 -1.85 -3.95 -8.99
N THR A 37 -2.45 -3.79 -7.82
CA THR A 37 -3.08 -2.52 -7.44
C THR A 37 -2.05 -1.42 -7.23
N ILE A 38 -0.93 -1.71 -6.56
CA ILE A 38 0.17 -0.75 -6.38
C ILE A 38 0.76 -0.35 -7.73
N LYS A 39 1.02 -1.31 -8.61
CA LYS A 39 1.57 -1.05 -9.94
C LYS A 39 0.67 -0.13 -10.75
N GLU A 40 -0.63 -0.40 -10.77
CA GLU A 40 -1.59 0.44 -11.49
C GLU A 40 -1.74 1.83 -10.85
N LEU A 41 -1.67 1.92 -9.52
CA LEU A 41 -1.68 3.19 -8.81
C LEU A 41 -0.48 4.07 -9.20
N ILE A 42 0.71 3.48 -9.29
CA ILE A 42 1.93 4.18 -9.76
C ILE A 42 1.75 4.67 -11.19
N ASN A 43 1.27 3.81 -12.09
CA ASN A 43 1.02 4.16 -13.48
C ASN A 43 0.03 5.34 -13.60
N LYS A 44 -1.07 5.27 -12.86
CA LYS A 44 -2.13 6.28 -12.89
C LYS A 44 -1.71 7.60 -12.28
N SER A 45 -0.96 7.58 -11.19
CA SER A 45 -0.45 8.77 -10.52
C SER A 45 0.73 9.42 -11.24
N LYS A 46 1.37 8.69 -12.16
CA LYS A 46 2.60 9.10 -12.88
C LYS A 46 3.77 9.41 -11.94
N LEU A 47 3.78 8.81 -10.76
CA LEU A 47 4.89 8.92 -9.82
C LEU A 47 6.10 8.14 -10.32
N ASP A 48 7.28 8.70 -10.12
CA ASP A 48 8.51 7.91 -10.18
C ASP A 48 8.57 6.99 -8.96
N VAL A 49 8.84 5.70 -9.19
CA VAL A 49 8.95 4.71 -8.12
C VAL A 49 10.04 5.07 -7.10
N ASN A 50 11.04 5.84 -7.51
CA ASN A 50 12.11 6.32 -6.64
C ASN A 50 11.66 7.41 -5.65
N GLU A 51 10.57 8.09 -5.93
CA GLU A 51 10.00 9.11 -5.05
C GLU A 51 9.15 8.53 -3.92
N ILE A 52 8.76 7.26 -4.03
CA ILE A 52 7.99 6.57 -2.99
C ILE A 52 8.92 6.25 -1.83
N ASP A 53 8.59 6.69 -0.62
CA ASP A 53 9.42 6.49 0.56
C ASP A 53 9.12 5.18 1.28
N GLU A 54 7.85 4.75 1.30
CA GLU A 54 7.43 3.59 2.06
C GLU A 54 6.12 2.99 1.53
N VAL A 55 5.93 1.69 1.74
CA VAL A 55 4.66 0.97 1.50
C VAL A 55 4.16 0.37 2.80
N ILE A 56 2.92 0.70 3.17
CA ILE A 56 2.26 0.16 4.37
C ILE A 56 0.96 -0.53 3.95
N MET A 57 0.87 -1.84 4.19
CA MET A 57 -0.32 -2.61 3.83
C MET A 57 -1.00 -3.19 5.06
N GLY A 58 -2.31 -2.93 5.16
CA GLY A 58 -3.16 -3.67 6.07
C GLY A 58 -3.27 -5.13 5.62
N HIS A 59 -3.00 -6.07 6.51
CA HIS A 59 -3.04 -7.49 6.19
C HIS A 59 -3.37 -8.31 7.44
N VAL A 60 -4.38 -9.14 7.37
CA VAL A 60 -4.87 -9.88 8.54
C VAL A 60 -4.31 -11.30 8.58
N LEU A 61 -4.52 -12.07 7.53
CA LEU A 61 -4.20 -13.49 7.47
C LEU A 61 -2.94 -13.72 6.64
N THR A 62 -1.80 -13.81 7.32
CA THR A 62 -0.49 -13.92 6.67
C THR A 62 0.00 -15.35 6.45
N SER A 63 -0.69 -16.34 6.99
CA SER A 63 -0.28 -17.75 6.91
C SER A 63 -0.16 -18.22 5.45
N GLY A 64 0.96 -18.88 5.14
CA GLY A 64 1.22 -19.42 3.81
C GLY A 64 1.71 -18.41 2.78
N LEU A 65 1.86 -17.14 3.12
CA LEU A 65 2.30 -16.07 2.21
C LEU A 65 3.79 -15.74 2.30
N GLY A 66 4.55 -16.43 3.16
CA GLY A 66 5.96 -16.13 3.38
C GLY A 66 6.18 -14.90 4.26
N GLN A 67 7.35 -14.30 4.13
CA GLN A 67 7.76 -13.16 4.94
C GLN A 67 7.20 -11.85 4.36
N ASN A 68 6.72 -10.99 5.26
CA ASN A 68 6.33 -9.60 4.97
C ASN A 68 5.57 -9.44 3.64
N PRO A 69 4.28 -9.78 3.59
CA PRO A 69 3.48 -9.69 2.36
C PRO A 69 3.45 -8.29 1.72
N ALA A 70 3.55 -7.21 2.52
CA ALA A 70 3.65 -5.85 1.99
C ALA A 70 4.96 -5.65 1.21
N ARG A 71 6.06 -6.20 1.70
CA ARG A 71 7.34 -6.17 1.03
C ARG A 71 7.29 -6.92 -0.30
N GLN A 72 6.66 -8.09 -0.33
CA GLN A 72 6.46 -8.85 -1.56
C GLN A 72 5.64 -8.05 -2.58
N ALA A 73 4.52 -7.48 -2.17
CA ALA A 73 3.67 -6.66 -3.04
C ALA A 73 4.43 -5.43 -3.58
N SER A 74 5.19 -4.74 -2.75
CA SER A 74 6.01 -3.58 -3.10
C SER A 74 7.05 -3.92 -4.18
N ILE A 75 7.85 -4.96 -3.96
CA ILE A 75 8.90 -5.38 -4.91
C ILE A 75 8.28 -5.86 -6.23
N ASN A 76 7.23 -6.68 -6.17
CA ASN A 76 6.54 -7.18 -7.36
C ASN A 76 5.86 -6.07 -8.16
N ALA A 77 5.52 -4.95 -7.52
CA ALA A 77 5.00 -3.75 -8.19
C ALA A 77 6.09 -2.89 -8.85
N GLY A 78 7.37 -3.19 -8.62
CA GLY A 78 8.49 -2.47 -9.21
C GLY A 78 9.08 -1.37 -8.33
N ILE A 79 8.70 -1.28 -7.05
CA ILE A 79 9.29 -0.33 -6.11
C ILE A 79 10.70 -0.81 -5.75
N PRO A 80 11.69 0.10 -5.69
CA PRO A 80 13.08 -0.27 -5.42
C PRO A 80 13.28 -1.01 -4.10
N VAL A 81 14.22 -1.94 -4.09
CA VAL A 81 14.55 -2.75 -2.89
C VAL A 81 15.04 -1.92 -1.70
N SER A 82 15.51 -0.70 -1.93
CA SER A 82 15.92 0.24 -0.89
C SER A 82 14.75 0.85 -0.10
N LYS A 83 13.53 0.75 -0.64
CA LYS A 83 12.34 1.34 0.00
C LYS A 83 11.75 0.36 1.01
N PRO A 84 11.49 0.78 2.26
CA PRO A 84 10.90 -0.07 3.26
C PRO A 84 9.43 -0.38 2.97
N ALA A 85 8.98 -1.52 3.49
CA ALA A 85 7.58 -1.90 3.46
C ALA A 85 7.25 -2.73 4.70
N HIS A 86 6.06 -2.58 5.25
CA HIS A 86 5.59 -3.38 6.37
C HIS A 86 4.08 -3.57 6.35
N ILE A 87 3.62 -4.56 7.08
CA ILE A 87 2.19 -4.80 7.30
C ILE A 87 1.75 -4.24 8.65
N VAL A 88 0.48 -3.87 8.72
CA VAL A 88 -0.22 -3.57 9.97
C VAL A 88 -1.46 -4.45 10.08
N ASN A 89 -1.78 -4.89 11.28
CA ASN A 89 -2.94 -5.72 11.52
C ASN A 89 -3.78 -5.15 12.67
N GLN A 90 -4.97 -4.70 12.33
CA GLN A 90 -6.07 -4.36 13.23
C GLN A 90 -7.35 -5.07 12.80
N VAL A 91 -7.24 -6.33 12.40
CA VAL A 91 -8.33 -7.13 11.86
C VAL A 91 -9.03 -6.37 10.71
N CYS A 92 -10.33 -6.19 10.73
CA CYS A 92 -11.08 -5.50 9.66
C CYS A 92 -10.68 -4.02 9.48
N GLY A 93 -10.05 -3.40 10.48
CA GLY A 93 -9.55 -2.03 10.45
C GLY A 93 -8.16 -1.85 9.84
N SER A 94 -7.51 -2.93 9.38
CA SER A 94 -6.09 -2.90 8.97
C SER A 94 -5.81 -1.95 7.80
N GLY A 95 -6.66 -1.92 6.79
CA GLY A 95 -6.51 -1.03 5.64
C GLY A 95 -6.60 0.45 6.04
N MET A 96 -7.56 0.81 6.89
CA MET A 96 -7.67 2.17 7.43
C MET A 96 -6.46 2.49 8.33
N ARG A 97 -5.99 1.52 9.12
CA ARG A 97 -4.81 1.71 9.97
C ARG A 97 -3.56 2.01 9.14
N SER A 98 -3.39 1.38 8.00
CA SER A 98 -2.25 1.68 7.11
C SER A 98 -2.28 3.13 6.62
N VAL A 99 -3.45 3.64 6.26
CA VAL A 99 -3.64 5.04 5.84
C VAL A 99 -3.30 6.01 6.99
N ILE A 100 -3.77 5.71 8.22
CA ILE A 100 -3.45 6.52 9.40
C ILE A 100 -1.94 6.51 9.66
N SER A 101 -1.28 5.36 9.54
CA SER A 101 0.17 5.25 9.75
C SER A 101 0.95 6.05 8.70
N GLY A 102 0.55 6.00 7.44
CA GLY A 102 1.13 6.81 6.37
C GLY A 102 0.95 8.31 6.63
N PHE A 103 -0.26 8.72 7.02
CA PHE A 103 -0.53 10.10 7.43
C PHE A 103 0.39 10.56 8.56
N GLN A 104 0.52 9.74 9.61
CA GLN A 104 1.37 10.06 10.77
C GLN A 104 2.84 10.17 10.37
N SER A 105 3.35 9.26 9.56
CA SER A 105 4.72 9.27 9.05
C SER A 105 5.05 10.56 8.28
N ILE A 106 4.13 11.00 7.40
CA ILE A 106 4.30 12.25 6.65
C ILE A 106 4.21 13.47 7.58
N LYS A 107 3.26 13.50 8.52
CA LYS A 107 3.12 14.58 9.49
C LYS A 107 4.35 14.75 10.39
N LEU A 108 5.01 13.65 10.73
CA LEU A 108 6.25 13.66 11.52
C LEU A 108 7.49 14.00 10.68
N GLY A 109 7.36 14.18 9.37
CA GLY A 109 8.47 14.48 8.47
C GLY A 109 9.40 13.29 8.20
N GLN A 110 8.97 12.07 8.51
CA GLN A 110 9.74 10.85 8.23
C GLN A 110 9.69 10.48 6.74
N ASN A 111 8.54 10.67 6.12
CA ASN A 111 8.29 10.38 4.71
C ASN A 111 7.59 11.56 4.03
N GLN A 112 7.67 11.63 2.70
CA GLN A 112 6.93 12.57 1.87
C GLN A 112 5.83 11.89 1.07
N ILE A 113 6.11 10.71 0.52
CA ILE A 113 5.18 9.93 -0.31
C ILE A 113 5.09 8.51 0.23
N VAL A 114 3.89 8.12 0.66
CA VAL A 114 3.62 6.78 1.20
C VAL A 114 2.48 6.14 0.41
N ILE A 115 2.66 4.88 0.04
CA ILE A 115 1.56 4.04 -0.46
C ILE A 115 0.98 3.30 0.73
N SER A 116 -0.31 3.49 0.97
CA SER A 116 -1.06 2.84 2.03
C SER A 116 -2.26 2.09 1.46
N GLY A 117 -2.50 0.89 1.94
CA GLY A 117 -3.62 0.09 1.44
C GLY A 117 -3.90 -1.13 2.29
N GLY A 118 -4.59 -2.10 1.67
CA GLY A 118 -4.89 -3.42 2.27
C GLY A 118 -4.90 -4.52 1.22
N GLN A 119 -4.59 -5.70 1.65
CA GLN A 119 -4.54 -6.88 0.78
C GLN A 119 -4.94 -8.16 1.51
#